data_517bb17e9a7f990bac43187d5c381892
#
_entry.id   517bb17e9a7f990bac43187d5c381892
#
_cell.length_a   1.000
_cell.length_b   1.000
_cell.length_c   1.000
_cell.angle_alpha   90.00
_cell.angle_beta   90.00
_cell.angle_gamma   90.00
#
_symmetry.space_group_name_H-M   'P 1'
#
loop_
_entity.id
_entity.type
_entity.pdbx_description
1 polymer ?
#
loop_
_entity_poly.entity_id
_entity_poly.type
_entity_poly.pdbx_seq_one_letter_code
_entity_poly.pdbx_strand_id
1 'polypeptide(L)'
;MRVETITSAQNPKIKDLLALQEKSKERRKKGLFVVEGRRELLHCIEAGYEPHTVFICPEILHKADFEEIASKCRCSFIEIPQHLYDKVAYRGGTEGVIAELQCREMSLESLELKEHPLIVVLESVEKPGNLGAVLRSADASGVDAVIVCDPLTDMYN
;
A
#
# COMPACT_ATOMS: atom_id res chain seq x y z
N MET A 1 -1.42 12.89 -19.32
CA MET A 1 -1.86 11.82 -18.41
C MET A 1 -3.31 11.48 -18.77
N ARG A 2 -3.64 10.21 -18.97
CA ARG A 2 -5.02 9.76 -19.26
C ARG A 2 -5.62 9.26 -17.95
N VAL A 3 -6.71 9.87 -17.51
CA VAL A 3 -7.48 9.44 -16.34
C VAL A 3 -8.71 8.69 -16.85
N GLU A 4 -8.95 7.50 -16.33
CA GLU A 4 -10.14 6.68 -16.63
C GLU A 4 -11.19 6.91 -15.54
N THR A 5 -12.48 6.95 -15.90
CA THR A 5 -13.57 7.08 -14.92
C THR A 5 -14.32 5.76 -14.80
N ILE A 6 -14.49 5.25 -13.57
CA ILE A 6 -15.27 4.05 -13.27
C ILE A 6 -16.36 4.38 -12.26
N THR A 7 -17.61 4.06 -12.62
CA THR A 7 -18.78 4.34 -11.77
C THR A 7 -19.46 3.08 -11.23
N SER A 8 -19.10 1.90 -11.74
CA SER A 8 -19.75 0.63 -11.39
C SER A 8 -18.87 -0.25 -10.50
N ALA A 9 -19.42 -0.72 -9.38
CA ALA A 9 -18.78 -1.73 -8.53
C ALA A 9 -18.59 -3.10 -9.23
N GLN A 10 -19.29 -3.33 -10.35
CA GLN A 10 -19.13 -4.55 -11.15
C GLN A 10 -17.95 -4.51 -12.11
N ASN A 11 -17.28 -3.35 -12.24
CA ASN A 11 -16.09 -3.21 -13.07
C ASN A 11 -14.99 -4.18 -12.59
N PRO A 12 -14.31 -4.89 -13.50
CA PRO A 12 -13.24 -5.83 -13.15
C PRO A 12 -12.13 -5.21 -12.28
N LYS A 13 -11.74 -3.96 -12.53
CA LYS A 13 -10.69 -3.28 -11.76
C LYS A 13 -11.12 -3.02 -10.31
N ILE A 14 -12.40 -2.74 -10.07
CA ILE A 14 -12.94 -2.59 -8.70
C ILE A 14 -12.98 -3.95 -7.99
N LYS A 15 -13.38 -5.02 -8.69
CA LYS A 15 -13.35 -6.39 -8.13
C LYS A 15 -11.93 -6.83 -7.80
N ASP A 16 -10.98 -6.47 -8.64
CA ASP A 16 -9.56 -6.76 -8.44
C ASP A 16 -9.01 -6.01 -7.22
N LEU A 17 -9.34 -4.73 -7.07
CA LEU A 17 -8.98 -3.94 -5.89
C LEU A 17 -9.50 -4.58 -4.60
N LEU A 18 -10.79 -4.93 -4.55
CA LEU A 18 -11.38 -5.62 -3.39
C LEU A 18 -10.72 -6.97 -3.11
N ALA A 19 -10.40 -7.73 -4.16
CA ALA A 19 -9.71 -9.01 -4.00
C ALA A 19 -8.29 -8.85 -3.44
N LEU A 20 -7.58 -7.79 -3.81
CA LEU A 20 -6.26 -7.46 -3.26
C LEU A 20 -6.35 -7.04 -1.79
N GLN A 21 -7.38 -6.30 -1.40
CA GLN A 21 -7.61 -5.92 0.00
C GLN A 21 -7.87 -7.15 0.89
N GLU A 22 -8.70 -8.09 0.42
CA GLU A 22 -9.18 -9.20 1.24
C GLU A 22 -8.28 -10.44 1.22
N LYS A 23 -7.59 -10.73 0.08
CA LYS A 23 -7.01 -12.05 -0.18
C LYS A 23 -5.50 -12.00 -0.39
N SER A 24 -4.75 -12.51 0.58
CA SER A 24 -3.28 -12.67 0.47
C SER A 24 -2.85 -13.47 -0.76
N LYS A 25 -3.66 -14.47 -1.18
CA LYS A 25 -3.40 -15.26 -2.39
C LYS A 25 -3.42 -14.40 -3.65
N GLU A 26 -4.35 -13.44 -3.75
CA GLU A 26 -4.43 -12.54 -4.90
C GLU A 26 -3.27 -11.55 -4.90
N ARG A 27 -2.88 -11.00 -3.73
CA ARG A 27 -1.70 -10.14 -3.60
C ARG A 27 -0.44 -10.86 -4.11
N ARG A 28 -0.19 -12.07 -3.62
CA ARG A 28 0.97 -12.88 -4.05
C ARG A 28 0.93 -13.23 -5.54
N LYS A 29 -0.23 -13.61 -6.06
CA LYS A 29 -0.41 -13.96 -7.48
C LYS A 29 -0.15 -12.78 -8.41
N LYS A 30 -0.59 -11.58 -8.03
CA LYS A 30 -0.46 -10.36 -8.84
C LYS A 30 0.81 -9.57 -8.55
N GLY A 31 1.48 -9.85 -7.43
CA GLY A 31 2.60 -9.06 -6.95
C GLY A 31 2.21 -7.63 -6.58
N LEU A 32 0.95 -7.44 -6.14
CA LEU A 32 0.39 -6.13 -5.80
C LEU A 32 -0.19 -6.13 -4.38
N PHE A 33 -0.13 -4.98 -3.72
CA PHE A 33 -0.79 -4.72 -2.45
C PHE A 33 -1.52 -3.37 -2.48
N VAL A 34 -2.35 -3.11 -1.48
CA VAL A 34 -3.18 -1.91 -1.43
C VAL A 34 -2.82 -1.05 -0.23
N VAL A 35 -2.75 0.25 -0.46
CA VAL A 35 -2.69 1.27 0.59
C VAL A 35 -3.84 2.25 0.44
N GLU A 36 -4.35 2.75 1.57
CA GLU A 36 -5.39 3.77 1.62
C GLU A 36 -4.86 5.03 2.29
N GLY A 37 -5.14 6.15 1.67
CA GLY A 37 -4.74 7.47 2.13
C GLY A 37 -3.59 8.04 1.31
N ARG A 38 -3.65 9.37 1.14
CA ARG A 38 -2.61 10.14 0.44
C ARG A 38 -1.27 10.04 1.15
N ARG A 39 -1.27 10.17 2.47
CA ARG A 39 -0.07 10.14 3.30
C ARG A 39 0.65 8.80 3.17
N GLU A 40 -0.07 7.70 3.28
CA GLU A 40 0.46 6.33 3.15
C GLU A 40 1.03 6.09 1.75
N LEU A 41 0.33 6.56 0.71
CA LEU A 41 0.82 6.46 -0.67
C LEU A 41 2.13 7.24 -0.86
N LEU A 42 2.21 8.47 -0.36
CA LEU A 42 3.42 9.29 -0.49
C LEU A 42 4.61 8.67 0.26
N HIS A 43 4.40 8.12 1.46
CA HIS A 43 5.44 7.37 2.17
C HIS A 43 5.92 6.13 1.40
N CYS A 44 5.01 5.38 0.77
CA CYS A 44 5.40 4.26 -0.07
C CYS A 44 6.25 4.71 -1.27
N ILE A 45 5.88 5.79 -1.94
CA ILE A 45 6.65 6.35 -3.07
C ILE A 45 8.05 6.80 -2.59
N GLU A 46 8.14 7.49 -1.46
CA GLU A 46 9.40 7.93 -0.86
C GLU A 46 10.29 6.74 -0.45
N ALA A 47 9.69 5.63 -0.03
CA ALA A 47 10.37 4.37 0.26
C ALA A 47 10.73 3.56 -1.01
N GLY A 48 10.44 4.10 -2.20
CA GLY A 48 10.79 3.48 -3.48
C GLY A 48 9.82 2.39 -3.96
N TYR A 49 8.59 2.33 -3.42
CA TYR A 49 7.54 1.49 -3.97
C TYR A 49 6.94 2.14 -5.22
N GLU A 50 6.61 1.33 -6.21
CA GLU A 50 6.06 1.78 -7.48
C GLU A 50 4.53 1.63 -7.49
N PRO A 51 3.77 2.75 -7.60
CA PRO A 51 2.33 2.69 -7.81
C PRO A 51 2.00 2.09 -9.17
N HIS A 52 1.09 1.10 -9.17
CA HIS A 52 0.54 0.48 -10.38
C HIS A 52 -0.73 1.19 -10.83
N THR A 53 -1.69 1.37 -9.92
CA THR A 53 -2.96 2.05 -10.16
C THR A 53 -3.32 2.90 -8.94
N VAL A 54 -3.74 4.14 -9.16
CA VAL A 54 -4.25 5.02 -8.11
C VAL A 54 -5.71 5.35 -8.39
N PHE A 55 -6.59 4.94 -7.49
CA PHE A 55 -8.00 5.31 -7.49
C PHE A 55 -8.17 6.59 -6.69
N ILE A 56 -8.84 7.56 -7.28
CA ILE A 56 -9.09 8.87 -6.68
C ILE A 56 -10.58 9.18 -6.64
N CYS A 57 -11.01 9.83 -5.57
CA CYS A 57 -12.35 10.36 -5.43
C CYS A 57 -12.28 11.90 -5.47
N PRO A 58 -12.63 12.54 -6.62
CA PRO A 58 -12.50 13.99 -6.78
C PRO A 58 -13.39 14.80 -5.82
N GLU A 59 -14.45 14.19 -5.30
CA GLU A 59 -15.34 14.81 -4.32
C GLU A 59 -14.69 14.95 -2.93
N ILE A 60 -13.61 14.17 -2.66
CA ILE A 60 -12.90 14.14 -1.37
C ILE A 60 -11.48 14.69 -1.52
N LEU A 61 -10.75 14.24 -2.57
CA LEU A 61 -9.36 14.62 -2.80
C LEU A 61 -9.26 16.02 -3.39
N HIS A 62 -8.55 16.92 -2.73
CA HIS A 62 -8.29 18.25 -3.27
C HIS A 62 -7.39 18.20 -4.50
N LYS A 63 -7.62 19.12 -5.45
CA LYS A 63 -6.86 19.19 -6.70
C LYS A 63 -5.35 19.31 -6.49
N ALA A 64 -4.92 20.12 -5.52
CA ALA A 64 -3.51 20.29 -5.19
C ALA A 64 -2.84 19.00 -4.73
N ASP A 65 -3.56 18.20 -3.94
CA ASP A 65 -3.08 16.90 -3.45
C ASP A 65 -2.98 15.87 -4.58
N PHE A 66 -3.93 15.89 -5.51
CA PHE A 66 -3.86 15.08 -6.72
C PHE A 66 -2.65 15.46 -7.59
N GLU A 67 -2.41 16.77 -7.81
CA GLU A 67 -1.28 17.25 -8.58
C GLU A 67 0.06 16.85 -7.94
N GLU A 68 0.16 16.86 -6.61
CA GLU A 68 1.34 16.37 -5.90
C GLU A 68 1.58 14.89 -6.17
N ILE A 69 0.57 14.02 -5.99
CA ILE A 69 0.68 12.59 -6.27
C ILE A 69 1.08 12.35 -7.72
N ALA A 70 0.39 13.00 -8.66
CA ALA A 70 0.63 12.84 -10.09
C ALA A 70 2.04 13.30 -10.52
N SER A 71 2.66 14.22 -9.79
CA SER A 71 4.03 14.66 -10.03
C SER A 71 5.09 13.65 -9.60
N LYS A 72 4.76 12.82 -8.59
CA LYS A 72 5.69 11.88 -7.95
C LYS A 72 5.65 10.47 -8.53
N CYS A 73 4.60 10.10 -9.28
CA CYS A 73 4.49 8.76 -9.85
C CYS A 73 3.97 8.76 -11.29
N ARG A 74 4.39 7.73 -12.04
CA ARG A 74 3.91 7.47 -13.41
C ARG A 74 3.13 6.16 -13.40
N CYS A 75 1.82 6.25 -13.16
CA CYS A 75 0.94 5.11 -13.07
C CYS A 75 -0.41 5.38 -13.74
N SER A 76 -1.31 4.42 -13.71
CA SER A 76 -2.70 4.58 -14.14
C SER A 76 -3.49 5.30 -13.06
N PHE A 77 -4.26 6.35 -13.44
CA PHE A 77 -5.19 7.01 -12.54
C PHE A 77 -6.63 6.68 -12.92
N ILE A 78 -7.44 6.36 -11.92
CA ILE A 78 -8.85 6.02 -12.07
C ILE A 78 -9.67 6.89 -11.15
N GLU A 79 -10.60 7.67 -11.73
CA GLU A 79 -11.59 8.41 -10.97
C GLU A 79 -12.78 7.51 -10.61
N ILE A 80 -13.16 7.52 -9.35
CA ILE A 80 -14.36 6.85 -8.86
C ILE A 80 -15.22 7.83 -8.05
N PRO A 81 -16.55 7.82 -8.22
CA PRO A 81 -17.43 8.70 -7.47
C PRO A 81 -17.49 8.31 -5.99
N GLN A 82 -17.84 9.25 -5.11
CA GLN A 82 -17.84 9.08 -3.66
C GLN A 82 -18.63 7.83 -3.22
N HIS A 83 -19.82 7.58 -3.79
CA HIS A 83 -20.62 6.42 -3.41
C HIS A 83 -19.94 5.07 -3.71
N LEU A 84 -19.02 5.02 -4.68
CA LEU A 84 -18.22 3.84 -4.99
C LEU A 84 -16.98 3.81 -4.09
N TYR A 85 -16.34 4.96 -3.87
CA TYR A 85 -15.22 5.10 -2.94
C TYR A 85 -15.59 4.60 -1.53
N ASP A 86 -16.73 5.02 -0.99
CA ASP A 86 -17.22 4.61 0.33
C ASP A 86 -17.48 3.10 0.46
N LYS A 87 -17.69 2.42 -0.67
CA LYS A 87 -17.86 0.95 -0.72
C LYS A 87 -16.55 0.19 -0.76
N VAL A 88 -15.49 0.78 -1.31
CA VAL A 88 -14.20 0.11 -1.49
C VAL A 88 -13.16 0.54 -0.47
N ALA A 89 -13.35 1.67 0.20
CA ALA A 89 -12.50 2.12 1.29
C ALA A 89 -12.69 1.22 2.51
N TYR A 90 -11.59 0.71 3.04
CA TYR A 90 -11.58 -0.12 4.24
C TYR A 90 -11.86 0.69 5.50
N ARG A 91 -11.36 1.94 5.55
CA ARG A 91 -11.56 2.87 6.66
C ARG A 91 -12.42 4.04 6.21
N GLY A 92 -13.44 4.36 6.97
CA GLY A 92 -14.20 5.59 6.77
C GLY A 92 -13.32 6.83 7.00
N GLY A 93 -13.48 7.88 6.18
CA GLY A 93 -12.77 9.15 6.35
C GLY A 93 -11.35 9.18 5.79
N THR A 94 -11.02 8.31 4.84
CA THR A 94 -9.77 8.38 4.10
C THR A 94 -9.75 9.56 3.12
N GLU A 95 -8.55 9.99 2.75
CA GLU A 95 -8.28 11.25 2.02
C GLU A 95 -8.64 11.20 0.52
N GLY A 96 -9.56 10.31 0.11
CA GLY A 96 -10.02 10.18 -1.28
C GLY A 96 -9.03 9.47 -2.20
N VAL A 97 -8.10 8.67 -1.64
CA VAL A 97 -7.06 7.95 -2.38
C VAL A 97 -6.98 6.50 -1.93
N ILE A 98 -6.98 5.58 -2.87
CA ILE A 98 -6.63 4.16 -2.69
C ILE A 98 -5.65 3.80 -3.80
N ALA A 99 -4.55 3.14 -3.48
CA ALA A 99 -3.52 2.80 -4.45
C ALA A 99 -3.15 1.32 -4.42
N GLU A 100 -2.96 0.74 -5.58
CA GLU A 100 -2.31 -0.54 -5.79
C GLU A 100 -0.83 -0.28 -6.08
N LEU A 101 0.06 -0.92 -5.31
CA LEU A 101 1.50 -0.80 -5.47
C LEU A 101 2.12 -2.16 -5.73
N GLN A 102 3.28 -2.17 -6.40
CA GLN A 102 4.04 -3.38 -6.62
C GLN A 102 4.69 -3.86 -5.33
N CYS A 103 4.54 -5.16 -5.02
CA CYS A 103 5.29 -5.80 -3.95
C CYS A 103 6.78 -5.80 -4.31
N ARG A 104 7.64 -5.62 -3.31
CA ARG A 104 9.09 -5.77 -3.47
C ARG A 104 9.52 -7.11 -2.91
N GLU A 105 10.30 -7.84 -3.68
CA GLU A 105 11.03 -8.99 -3.16
C GLU A 105 12.21 -8.46 -2.33
N MET A 106 12.25 -8.85 -1.07
CA MET A 106 13.33 -8.51 -0.16
C MET A 106 13.99 -9.80 0.29
N SER A 107 15.30 -9.92 0.02
CA SER A 107 16.11 -11.06 0.44
C SER A 107 17.16 -10.62 1.46
N LEU A 108 17.70 -11.58 2.21
CA LEU A 108 18.78 -11.30 3.17
C LEU A 108 20.02 -10.78 2.45
N GLU A 109 20.26 -11.24 1.22
CA GLU A 109 21.42 -10.84 0.40
C GLU A 109 21.31 -9.39 -0.09
N SER A 110 20.10 -8.84 -0.13
CA SER A 110 19.85 -7.44 -0.53
C SER A 110 19.97 -6.44 0.62
N LEU A 111 20.25 -6.91 1.86
CA LEU A 111 20.36 -6.02 3.00
C LEU A 111 21.70 -5.25 2.96
N GLU A 112 21.61 -3.94 2.95
CA GLU A 112 22.74 -3.04 3.16
C GLU A 112 22.76 -2.63 4.62
N LEU A 113 23.72 -3.18 5.38
CA LEU A 113 23.84 -2.95 6.82
C LEU A 113 24.99 -2.00 7.12
N LYS A 114 24.83 -1.18 8.15
CA LYS A 114 25.90 -0.34 8.73
C LYS A 114 26.94 -1.21 9.44
N GLU A 115 28.05 -0.61 9.87
CA GLU A 115 29.11 -1.29 10.63
C GLU A 115 28.58 -1.89 11.94
N HIS A 116 27.66 -1.22 12.62
CA HIS A 116 27.00 -1.67 13.85
C HIS A 116 25.48 -1.65 13.69
N PRO A 117 24.91 -2.66 13.01
CA PRO A 117 23.48 -2.66 12.72
C PRO A 117 22.65 -3.09 13.93
N LEU A 118 21.50 -2.45 14.10
CA LEU A 118 20.44 -2.91 14.99
C LEU A 118 19.41 -3.68 14.16
N ILE A 119 19.27 -4.98 14.44
CA ILE A 119 18.35 -5.86 13.71
C ILE A 119 17.32 -6.44 14.66
N VAL A 120 16.07 -6.42 14.25
CA VAL A 120 14.96 -7.11 14.94
C VAL A 120 14.61 -8.37 14.15
N VAL A 121 14.56 -9.50 14.85
CA VAL A 121 14.12 -10.77 14.27
C VAL A 121 12.80 -11.18 14.91
N LEU A 122 11.80 -11.44 14.06
CA LEU A 122 10.46 -11.87 14.46
C LEU A 122 10.22 -13.28 13.95
N GLU A 123 9.74 -14.15 14.82
CA GLU A 123 9.38 -15.53 14.46
C GLU A 123 7.87 -15.72 14.62
N SER A 124 7.24 -16.36 13.61
CA SER A 124 5.85 -16.84 13.63
C SER A 124 4.82 -15.79 14.04
N VAL A 125 4.96 -14.55 13.53
CA VAL A 125 3.99 -13.49 13.82
C VAL A 125 2.67 -13.81 13.13
N GLU A 126 1.59 -13.97 13.92
CA GLU A 126 0.27 -14.37 13.42
C GLU A 126 -0.63 -13.19 13.04
N LYS A 127 -0.58 -12.10 13.82
CA LYS A 127 -1.53 -11.00 13.68
C LYS A 127 -0.89 -9.82 12.93
N PRO A 128 -1.51 -9.33 11.83
CA PRO A 128 -0.97 -8.19 11.09
C PRO A 128 -0.85 -6.93 11.96
N GLY A 129 -1.77 -6.72 12.90
CA GLY A 129 -1.68 -5.59 13.84
C GLY A 129 -0.43 -5.66 14.75
N ASN A 130 -0.01 -6.85 15.18
CA ASN A 130 1.21 -7.03 15.96
C ASN A 130 2.45 -6.75 15.11
N LEU A 131 2.49 -7.25 13.88
CA LEU A 131 3.56 -6.96 12.93
C LEU A 131 3.69 -5.45 12.71
N GLY A 132 2.59 -4.77 12.40
CA GLY A 132 2.56 -3.33 12.21
C GLY A 132 2.99 -2.53 13.44
N ALA A 133 2.65 -3.00 14.67
CA ALA A 133 3.09 -2.36 15.89
C ALA A 133 4.61 -2.48 16.09
N VAL A 134 5.16 -3.66 15.84
CA VAL A 134 6.63 -3.87 15.91
C VAL A 134 7.36 -3.06 14.86
N LEU A 135 6.86 -3.03 13.61
CA LEU A 135 7.48 -2.24 12.54
C LEU A 135 7.51 -0.75 12.88
N ARG A 136 6.43 -0.19 13.44
CA ARG A 136 6.42 1.21 13.92
C ARG A 136 7.42 1.48 15.04
N SER A 137 7.56 0.53 15.98
CA SER A 137 8.52 0.66 17.08
C SER A 137 9.96 0.55 16.58
N ALA A 138 10.21 -0.36 15.64
CA ALA A 138 11.50 -0.55 15.00
C ALA A 138 11.95 0.71 14.24
N ASP A 139 11.05 1.28 13.44
CA ASP A 139 11.29 2.53 12.71
C ASP A 139 11.61 3.68 13.68
N ALA A 140 10.80 3.88 14.71
CA ALA A 140 11.01 4.91 15.73
C ALA A 140 12.32 4.73 16.51
N SER A 141 12.84 3.50 16.60
CA SER A 141 14.10 3.17 17.30
C SER A 141 15.32 3.17 16.38
N GLY A 142 15.14 3.49 15.09
CA GLY A 142 16.24 3.52 14.12
C GLY A 142 16.83 2.14 13.82
N VAL A 143 15.99 1.10 13.84
CA VAL A 143 16.37 -0.28 13.48
C VAL A 143 16.76 -0.31 12.00
N ASP A 144 17.88 -0.95 11.68
CA ASP A 144 18.40 -1.05 10.31
C ASP A 144 17.67 -2.12 9.47
N ALA A 145 17.21 -3.19 10.12
CA ALA A 145 16.43 -4.23 9.45
C ALA A 145 15.48 -4.94 10.40
N VAL A 146 14.33 -5.37 9.87
CA VAL A 146 13.41 -6.30 10.52
C VAL A 146 13.34 -7.57 9.68
N ILE A 147 13.74 -8.69 10.24
CA ILE A 147 13.70 -10.01 9.61
C ILE A 147 12.50 -10.76 10.16
N VAL A 148 11.65 -11.27 9.29
CA VAL A 148 10.46 -12.04 9.68
C VAL A 148 10.64 -13.47 9.23
N CYS A 149 10.73 -14.38 10.20
CA CYS A 149 10.88 -15.81 10.00
C CYS A 149 9.51 -16.49 10.12
N ASP A 150 9.23 -17.45 9.23
CA ASP A 150 7.99 -18.23 9.21
C ASP A 150 6.72 -17.40 9.46
N PRO A 151 6.47 -16.34 8.68
CA PRO A 151 5.34 -15.45 8.92
C PRO A 151 4.01 -16.19 8.73
N LEU A 152 3.16 -16.13 9.76
CA LEU A 152 1.79 -16.65 9.70
C LEU A 152 0.80 -15.58 9.24
N THR A 153 1.27 -14.37 9.00
CA THR A 153 0.51 -13.26 8.41
C THR A 153 1.16 -12.76 7.13
N ASP A 154 0.35 -12.13 6.27
CA ASP A 154 0.86 -11.51 5.07
C ASP A 154 1.53 -10.17 5.41
N MET A 155 2.75 -9.97 4.91
CA MET A 155 3.52 -8.73 5.13
C MET A 155 2.86 -7.50 4.51
N TYR A 156 2.03 -7.70 3.49
CA TYR A 156 1.31 -6.65 2.75
C TYR A 156 -0.20 -6.61 3.07
N ASN A 157 -0.60 -7.06 4.26
CA ASN A 157 -2.01 -7.04 4.67
C ASN A 157 -2.41 -5.68 5.26
#